data_8a6e0fb40896dc593fb3666ad3322f81
#
_entry.id   8a6e0fb40896dc593fb3666ad3322f81
#
_cell.length_a   1.000
_cell.length_b   1.000
_cell.length_c   1.000
_cell.angle_alpha   90.00
_cell.angle_beta   90.00
_cell.angle_gamma   90.00
#
_symmetry.space_group_name_H-M   'P 1'
#
loop_
_entity.id
_entity.type
_entity.pdbx_description
1 polymer ?
#
loop_
_entity_poly.entity_id
_entity_poly.type
_entity_poly.pdbx_seq_one_letter_code
_entity_poly.pdbx_strand_id
1 'polypeptide(L)'
;MDTNSKGQYGDFQNEIYLDGLSGVLPTMPMDFAELERRARAALPPAVLSYVAGGAGDEFTQRANVTAFERYGLMPRMMVGATKRDMSVDLFGLKLPSPLFMAPVGVIGLCAQDGHGDLATARAAARTGVPMVASTLTVDPMEQVAAEFGDTPGFFQLYTPTDRALAQSLVHRAEAAGFKGIVVTLDTWLTGWRPRDLAASNFPQLRGHALANYTSDPVFRARLAKAPEEDPRAAVGEWVGIFGNPLTWEDLPWLRSLTQLPIILKGICSPEDTRRARDGGVDAVYCSNHGGRQANGGLPALEALPGVVEAADGLPVLFDSGIRSGADVVKALALGATAVGVGRPYAYGLAVGGVDGIVHVLRSLLAEADLIMAVDGYPALADLRTDGAIRKL
;
A
#
# COMPACT_ATOMS: atom_id res chain seq x y z
N MET A 1 -7.84 9.69 37.73
CA MET A 1 -8.09 8.98 36.47
C MET A 1 -7.07 9.52 35.48
N ASP A 2 -6.17 8.70 35.09
CA ASP A 2 -5.02 9.10 34.25
C ASP A 2 -5.52 9.37 32.83
N THR A 3 -5.60 10.64 32.43
CA THR A 3 -6.14 11.09 31.16
C THR A 3 -5.18 10.89 29.97
N ASN A 4 -4.16 10.03 30.12
CA ASN A 4 -3.10 9.85 29.13
C ASN A 4 -3.01 8.43 28.53
N SER A 5 -4.02 7.57 28.71
CA SER A 5 -4.09 6.32 27.95
C SER A 5 -4.68 6.61 26.58
N LYS A 6 -3.86 6.63 25.53
CA LYS A 6 -4.38 6.44 24.15
C LYS A 6 -5.24 5.18 24.19
N GLY A 7 -6.52 5.27 23.82
CA GLY A 7 -7.44 4.14 23.75
C GLY A 7 -6.88 3.04 22.85
N GLN A 8 -7.38 1.82 22.99
CA GLN A 8 -7.01 0.71 22.11
C GLN A 8 -7.75 0.86 20.77
N TYR A 9 -7.21 0.33 19.68
CA TYR A 9 -7.90 0.38 18.37
C TYR A 9 -9.27 -0.27 18.40
N GLY A 10 -9.44 -1.34 19.18
CA GLY A 10 -10.72 -2.03 19.40
C GLY A 10 -11.83 -1.18 20.01
N ASP A 11 -11.49 -0.05 20.64
CA ASP A 11 -12.47 0.87 21.20
C ASP A 11 -13.38 1.48 20.12
N PHE A 12 -12.98 1.45 18.86
CA PHE A 12 -13.80 1.89 17.73
C PHE A 12 -15.15 1.18 17.66
N GLN A 13 -15.22 -0.12 17.98
CA GLN A 13 -16.52 -0.82 18.04
C GLN A 13 -17.42 -0.25 19.13
N ASN A 14 -16.86 0.17 20.28
CA ASN A 14 -17.62 0.76 21.37
C ASN A 14 -18.19 2.14 20.99
N GLU A 15 -17.42 2.95 20.24
CA GLU A 15 -17.92 4.22 19.69
C GLU A 15 -19.19 3.96 18.85
N ILE A 16 -19.14 2.96 17.95
CA ILE A 16 -20.27 2.60 17.08
C ILE A 16 -21.49 2.14 17.91
N TYR A 17 -21.27 1.29 18.91
CA TYR A 17 -22.37 0.82 19.77
C TYR A 17 -22.99 1.95 20.59
N LEU A 18 -22.17 2.87 21.12
CA LEU A 18 -22.65 4.02 21.89
C LEU A 18 -23.45 5.00 21.02
N ASP A 19 -22.99 5.28 19.80
CA ASP A 19 -23.73 6.09 18.83
C ASP A 19 -25.09 5.44 18.51
N GLY A 20 -25.12 4.11 18.39
CA GLY A 20 -26.35 3.34 18.17
C GLY A 20 -27.39 3.49 19.27
N LEU A 21 -26.99 3.73 20.54
CA LEU A 21 -27.92 4.03 21.63
C LEU A 21 -28.69 5.34 21.39
N SER A 22 -28.13 6.26 20.64
CA SER A 22 -28.77 7.50 20.22
C SER A 22 -29.44 7.41 18.84
N GLY A 23 -29.53 6.21 18.26
CA GLY A 23 -30.14 5.96 16.95
C GLY A 23 -29.23 6.33 15.76
N VAL A 24 -27.96 6.64 16.00
CA VAL A 24 -26.98 6.93 14.94
C VAL A 24 -26.39 5.63 14.42
N LEU A 25 -26.59 5.34 13.13
CA LEU A 25 -26.04 4.14 12.48
C LEU A 25 -24.82 4.50 11.65
N PRO A 26 -23.85 3.56 11.49
CA PRO A 26 -22.70 3.77 10.62
C PRO A 26 -23.14 4.08 9.19
N THR A 27 -22.57 5.14 8.60
CA THR A 27 -22.82 5.50 7.19
C THR A 27 -21.96 4.69 6.22
N MET A 28 -20.82 4.20 6.70
CA MET A 28 -19.90 3.37 5.94
C MET A 28 -20.14 1.88 6.23
N PRO A 29 -19.89 1.00 5.23
CA PRO A 29 -20.01 -0.44 5.42
C PRO A 29 -19.00 -0.98 6.43
N MET A 30 -19.42 -1.98 7.22
CA MET A 30 -18.56 -2.65 8.18
C MET A 30 -17.85 -3.88 7.60
N ASP A 31 -18.30 -4.39 6.46
CA ASP A 31 -17.67 -5.51 5.75
C ASP A 31 -17.16 -5.12 4.37
N PHE A 32 -16.14 -5.85 3.91
CA PHE A 32 -15.48 -5.56 2.63
C PHE A 32 -16.39 -5.79 1.42
N ALA A 33 -17.27 -6.78 1.45
CA ALA A 33 -18.12 -7.11 0.29
C ALA A 33 -19.11 -5.97 0.01
N GLU A 34 -19.73 -5.43 1.04
CA GLU A 34 -20.61 -4.27 0.93
C GLU A 34 -19.84 -2.99 0.55
N LEU A 35 -18.64 -2.80 1.10
CA LEU A 35 -17.75 -1.70 0.70
C LEU A 35 -17.41 -1.77 -0.79
N GLU A 36 -17.01 -2.94 -1.29
CA GLU A 36 -16.73 -3.15 -2.70
C GLU A 36 -17.97 -2.90 -3.56
N ARG A 37 -19.14 -3.38 -3.14
CA ARG A 37 -20.40 -3.16 -3.84
C ARG A 37 -20.74 -1.67 -3.98
N ARG A 38 -20.58 -0.88 -2.90
CA ARG A 38 -20.79 0.58 -2.93
C ARG A 38 -19.76 1.28 -3.79
N ALA A 39 -18.49 0.90 -3.68
CA ALA A 39 -17.42 1.48 -4.50
C ALA A 39 -17.65 1.22 -5.99
N ARG A 40 -18.14 0.03 -6.36
CA ARG A 40 -18.52 -0.30 -7.75
C ARG A 40 -19.64 0.57 -8.29
N ALA A 41 -20.54 1.03 -7.43
CA ALA A 41 -21.61 1.95 -7.80
C ALA A 41 -21.15 3.42 -7.86
N ALA A 42 -20.16 3.79 -7.06
CA ALA A 42 -19.65 5.17 -6.97
C ALA A 42 -18.59 5.49 -8.03
N LEU A 43 -17.76 4.52 -8.41
CA LEU A 43 -16.66 4.75 -9.36
C LEU A 43 -17.15 4.75 -10.82
N PRO A 44 -16.65 5.68 -11.65
CA PRO A 44 -16.82 5.58 -13.09
C PRO A 44 -16.29 4.24 -13.63
N PRO A 45 -16.95 3.62 -14.63
CA PRO A 45 -16.56 2.30 -15.13
C PRO A 45 -15.09 2.17 -15.52
N ALA A 46 -14.50 3.21 -16.09
CA ALA A 46 -13.11 3.24 -16.51
C ALA A 46 -12.13 3.23 -15.32
N VAL A 47 -12.45 3.95 -14.23
CA VAL A 47 -11.66 3.96 -13.00
C VAL A 47 -11.84 2.62 -12.27
N LEU A 48 -13.07 2.14 -12.18
CA LEU A 48 -13.39 0.86 -11.57
C LEU A 48 -12.66 -0.30 -12.24
N SER A 49 -12.62 -0.36 -13.59
CA SER A 49 -11.91 -1.42 -14.31
C SER A 49 -10.45 -1.46 -13.92
N TYR A 50 -9.82 -0.29 -13.82
CA TYR A 50 -8.42 -0.17 -13.43
C TYR A 50 -8.19 -0.57 -11.97
N VAL A 51 -8.96 -0.07 -11.01
CA VAL A 51 -8.74 -0.32 -9.57
C VAL A 51 -9.10 -1.75 -9.17
N ALA A 52 -10.25 -2.24 -9.63
CA ALA A 52 -10.77 -3.56 -9.25
C ALA A 52 -10.17 -4.70 -10.08
N GLY A 53 -9.74 -4.43 -11.34
CA GLY A 53 -9.25 -5.45 -12.26
C GLY A 53 -7.92 -6.08 -11.86
N GLY A 54 -7.67 -7.29 -12.35
CA GLY A 54 -6.42 -8.04 -12.24
C GLY A 54 -5.89 -8.46 -13.61
N ALA A 55 -4.78 -9.21 -13.60
CA ALA A 55 -4.20 -9.79 -14.80
C ALA A 55 -4.92 -11.09 -15.21
N GLY A 56 -4.98 -11.35 -16.50
CA GLY A 56 -5.58 -12.55 -17.07
C GLY A 56 -7.03 -12.77 -16.63
N ASP A 57 -7.36 -13.99 -16.26
CA ASP A 57 -8.66 -14.36 -15.68
C ASP A 57 -8.79 -14.02 -14.18
N GLU A 58 -7.84 -13.25 -13.63
CA GLU A 58 -7.78 -12.83 -12.21
C GLU A 58 -7.60 -13.99 -11.22
N PHE A 59 -7.06 -15.12 -11.67
CA PHE A 59 -6.79 -16.27 -10.80
C PHE A 59 -5.88 -15.86 -9.62
N THR A 60 -4.72 -15.23 -9.89
CA THR A 60 -3.78 -14.82 -8.83
C THR A 60 -4.40 -13.78 -7.89
N GLN A 61 -5.25 -12.88 -8.41
CA GLN A 61 -5.96 -11.91 -7.59
C GLN A 61 -6.91 -12.59 -6.60
N ARG A 62 -7.69 -13.57 -7.05
CA ARG A 62 -8.58 -14.36 -6.17
C ARG A 62 -7.78 -15.21 -5.19
N ALA A 63 -6.73 -15.86 -5.69
CA ALA A 63 -5.86 -16.70 -4.88
C ALA A 63 -5.17 -15.94 -3.74
N ASN A 64 -4.80 -14.67 -3.95
CA ASN A 64 -4.27 -13.82 -2.88
C ASN A 64 -5.26 -13.66 -1.71
N VAL A 65 -6.55 -13.58 -1.98
CA VAL A 65 -7.57 -13.45 -0.94
C VAL A 65 -7.81 -14.80 -0.26
N THR A 66 -8.02 -15.86 -1.05
CA THR A 66 -8.33 -17.20 -0.51
C THR A 66 -7.13 -17.85 0.20
N ALA A 67 -5.90 -17.38 -0.05
CA ALA A 67 -4.72 -17.90 0.65
C ALA A 67 -4.81 -17.72 2.18
N PHE A 68 -5.45 -16.66 2.65
CA PHE A 68 -5.65 -16.40 4.07
C PHE A 68 -6.56 -17.45 4.75
N GLU A 69 -7.46 -18.09 4.02
CA GLU A 69 -8.34 -19.15 4.52
C GLU A 69 -7.58 -20.42 4.90
N ARG A 70 -6.35 -20.58 4.38
CA ARG A 70 -5.49 -21.73 4.65
C ARG A 70 -4.72 -21.65 5.97
N TYR A 71 -4.86 -20.54 6.69
CA TYR A 71 -4.16 -20.31 7.94
C TYR A 71 -5.12 -19.98 9.06
N GLY A 72 -4.90 -20.58 10.23
CA GLY A 72 -5.66 -20.33 11.46
C GLY A 72 -4.73 -19.82 12.56
N LEU A 73 -5.19 -18.80 13.30
CA LEU A 73 -4.56 -18.33 14.52
C LEU A 73 -4.87 -19.30 15.67
N MET A 74 -3.90 -19.52 16.55
CA MET A 74 -4.07 -20.38 17.72
C MET A 74 -4.44 -19.51 18.94
N PRO A 75 -5.68 -19.59 19.47
CA PRO A 75 -6.06 -18.80 20.62
C PRO A 75 -5.35 -19.29 21.90
N ARG A 76 -4.91 -18.35 22.71
CA ARG A 76 -4.23 -18.57 24.00
C ARG A 76 -5.08 -17.93 25.10
N MET A 77 -5.73 -18.74 25.88
CA MET A 77 -6.62 -18.27 26.93
C MET A 77 -5.86 -17.92 28.24
N MET A 78 -6.49 -17.11 29.07
CA MET A 78 -5.98 -16.68 30.39
C MET A 78 -4.66 -15.89 30.36
N VAL A 79 -4.32 -15.27 29.21
CA VAL A 79 -3.13 -14.44 29.07
C VAL A 79 -3.34 -13.03 29.63
N GLY A 80 -4.58 -12.54 29.70
CA GLY A 80 -4.88 -11.22 30.28
C GLY A 80 -4.45 -10.06 29.36
N ALA A 81 -4.59 -10.20 28.05
CA ALA A 81 -4.24 -9.19 27.03
C ALA A 81 -5.17 -7.96 27.06
N THR A 82 -5.27 -7.30 28.22
CA THR A 82 -6.11 -6.11 28.41
C THR A 82 -5.52 -4.86 27.77
N LYS A 83 -4.18 -4.81 27.63
CA LYS A 83 -3.45 -3.78 26.88
C LYS A 83 -2.71 -4.47 25.75
N ARG A 84 -2.82 -3.93 24.55
CA ARG A 84 -2.11 -4.43 23.37
C ARG A 84 -1.19 -3.34 22.84
N ASP A 85 -0.03 -3.75 22.37
CA ASP A 85 0.91 -2.89 21.67
C ASP A 85 1.04 -3.36 20.22
N MET A 86 0.46 -2.58 19.31
CA MET A 86 0.54 -2.79 17.87
C MET A 86 1.59 -1.89 17.21
N SER A 87 2.41 -1.18 17.99
CA SER A 87 3.44 -0.32 17.44
C SER A 87 4.54 -1.12 16.74
N VAL A 88 5.15 -0.52 15.73
CA VAL A 88 6.28 -1.09 15.01
C VAL A 88 7.37 -0.04 14.81
N ASP A 89 8.62 -0.42 15.00
CA ASP A 89 9.76 0.39 14.57
C ASP A 89 10.13 -0.01 13.14
N LEU A 90 10.15 0.96 12.24
CA LEU A 90 10.52 0.77 10.86
C LEU A 90 11.47 1.89 10.44
N PHE A 91 12.73 1.57 10.16
CA PHE A 91 13.77 2.54 9.80
C PHE A 91 13.99 3.63 10.86
N GLY A 92 13.86 3.29 12.16
CA GLY A 92 13.92 4.23 13.27
C GLY A 92 12.68 5.11 13.44
N LEU A 93 11.63 4.88 12.64
CA LEU A 93 10.32 5.54 12.77
C LEU A 93 9.42 4.69 13.67
N LYS A 94 8.93 5.28 14.75
CA LYS A 94 7.94 4.63 15.62
C LYS A 94 6.54 4.82 15.04
N LEU A 95 6.04 3.81 14.36
CA LEU A 95 4.70 3.79 13.81
C LEU A 95 3.71 3.26 14.86
N PRO A 96 2.52 3.88 15.01
CA PRO A 96 1.55 3.47 16.03
C PRO A 96 0.90 2.11 15.73
N SER A 97 0.98 1.65 14.47
CA SER A 97 0.43 0.37 14.01
C SER A 97 1.26 -0.21 12.88
N PRO A 98 1.15 -1.51 12.60
CA PRO A 98 1.87 -2.16 11.51
C PRO A 98 1.18 -1.97 10.14
N LEU A 99 0.10 -1.20 10.07
CA LEU A 99 -0.66 -0.98 8.83
C LEU A 99 -0.07 0.19 8.04
N PHE A 100 -0.09 0.08 6.71
CA PHE A 100 0.19 1.18 5.80
C PHE A 100 -0.68 1.12 4.54
N MET A 101 -0.87 2.24 3.86
CA MET A 101 -1.56 2.31 2.57
C MET A 101 -0.58 2.03 1.44
N ALA A 102 -0.80 0.92 0.73
CA ALA A 102 0.02 0.49 -0.40
C ALA A 102 -0.12 1.46 -1.59
N PRO A 103 0.91 1.59 -2.46
CA PRO A 103 0.85 2.53 -3.58
C PRO A 103 -0.22 2.11 -4.61
N VAL A 104 -1.08 3.06 -4.98
CA VAL A 104 -2.12 2.91 -6.00
C VAL A 104 -2.01 4.06 -7.00
N GLY A 105 -1.60 3.74 -8.24
CA GLY A 105 -1.24 4.71 -9.27
C GLY A 105 -2.38 5.51 -9.91
N VAL A 106 -3.60 5.36 -9.45
CA VAL A 106 -4.76 6.15 -9.91
C VAL A 106 -5.66 6.55 -8.74
N ILE A 107 -5.10 6.55 -7.54
CA ILE A 107 -5.90 6.87 -6.35
C ILE A 107 -6.54 8.25 -6.46
N GLY A 108 -5.88 9.20 -7.11
CA GLY A 108 -6.42 10.53 -7.39
C GLY A 108 -7.78 10.49 -8.08
N LEU A 109 -7.95 9.58 -9.03
CA LEU A 109 -9.19 9.42 -9.80
C LEU A 109 -10.31 8.70 -9.04
N CYS A 110 -10.02 8.12 -7.87
CA CYS A 110 -11.01 7.45 -7.05
C CYS A 110 -11.83 8.42 -6.20
N ALA A 111 -11.34 9.63 -5.99
CA ALA A 111 -12.08 10.70 -5.31
C ALA A 111 -13.04 11.39 -6.29
N GLN A 112 -14.17 11.87 -5.77
CA GLN A 112 -15.17 12.56 -6.59
C GLN A 112 -14.66 13.92 -7.10
N ASP A 113 -13.79 14.58 -6.35
CA ASP A 113 -13.14 15.84 -6.72
C ASP A 113 -11.88 15.66 -7.57
N GLY A 114 -11.43 14.41 -7.80
CA GLY A 114 -10.23 14.08 -8.56
C GLY A 114 -8.92 14.22 -7.79
N HIS A 115 -8.93 14.60 -6.50
CA HIS A 115 -7.76 14.82 -5.65
C HIS A 115 -7.57 13.72 -4.59
N GLY A 116 -7.76 12.46 -4.98
CA GLY A 116 -7.66 11.32 -4.06
C GLY A 116 -6.27 11.10 -3.47
N ASP A 117 -5.21 11.59 -4.12
CA ASP A 117 -3.85 11.56 -3.56
C ASP A 117 -3.78 12.43 -2.30
N LEU A 118 -4.29 13.67 -2.35
CA LEU A 118 -4.37 14.57 -1.19
C LEU A 118 -5.31 14.03 -0.11
N ALA A 119 -6.46 13.49 -0.51
CA ALA A 119 -7.42 12.88 0.42
C ALA A 119 -6.79 11.70 1.18
N THR A 120 -5.97 10.88 0.49
CA THR A 120 -5.27 9.74 1.10
C THR A 120 -4.21 10.22 2.09
N ALA A 121 -3.46 11.27 1.76
CA ALA A 121 -2.49 11.88 2.65
C ALA A 121 -3.14 12.49 3.91
N ARG A 122 -4.29 13.17 3.76
CA ARG A 122 -5.10 13.66 4.90
C ARG A 122 -5.62 12.53 5.78
N ALA A 123 -6.00 11.40 5.19
CA ALA A 123 -6.39 10.23 5.97
C ALA A 123 -5.20 9.62 6.74
N ALA A 124 -4.00 9.61 6.14
CA ALA A 124 -2.76 9.25 6.84
C ALA A 124 -2.53 10.14 8.06
N ALA A 125 -2.60 11.47 7.89
CA ALA A 125 -2.45 12.43 8.98
C ALA A 125 -3.45 12.20 10.14
N ARG A 126 -4.69 11.83 9.81
CA ARG A 126 -5.74 11.61 10.81
C ARG A 126 -5.63 10.29 11.56
N THR A 127 -5.04 9.26 10.94
CA THR A 127 -4.99 7.90 11.49
C THR A 127 -3.63 7.50 12.02
N GLY A 128 -2.56 8.21 11.63
CA GLY A 128 -1.18 7.81 11.87
C GLY A 128 -0.73 6.61 11.02
N VAL A 129 -1.55 6.18 10.05
CA VAL A 129 -1.22 5.09 9.11
C VAL A 129 -0.46 5.66 7.93
N PRO A 130 0.81 5.26 7.70
CA PRO A 130 1.61 5.80 6.59
C PRO A 130 0.98 5.54 5.22
N MET A 131 1.19 6.47 4.30
CA MET A 131 0.89 6.30 2.87
C MET A 131 2.18 6.05 2.11
N VAL A 132 2.16 5.10 1.19
CA VAL A 132 3.14 5.00 0.11
C VAL A 132 2.55 5.69 -1.12
N ALA A 133 2.99 6.94 -1.38
CA ALA A 133 2.53 7.71 -2.53
C ALA A 133 3.14 7.15 -3.82
N SER A 134 2.32 7.02 -4.87
CA SER A 134 2.76 6.50 -6.16
C SER A 134 3.57 7.53 -6.96
N THR A 135 4.43 7.09 -7.88
CA THR A 135 4.95 7.95 -8.96
C THR A 135 3.83 8.48 -9.85
N LEU A 136 2.77 7.68 -10.01
CA LEU A 136 1.63 7.98 -10.88
C LEU A 136 0.48 8.59 -10.06
N THR A 137 0.60 9.87 -9.72
CA THR A 137 -0.38 10.66 -8.96
C THR A 137 -1.01 11.75 -9.82
N VAL A 138 -2.21 12.18 -9.43
CA VAL A 138 -2.89 13.33 -10.04
C VAL A 138 -2.33 14.65 -9.48
N ASP A 139 -1.93 14.65 -8.20
CA ASP A 139 -1.32 15.78 -7.54
C ASP A 139 0.21 15.59 -7.44
N PRO A 140 1.03 16.65 -7.58
CA PRO A 140 2.47 16.55 -7.39
C PRO A 140 2.85 16.04 -6.00
N MET A 141 3.95 15.28 -5.91
CA MET A 141 4.40 14.65 -4.66
C MET A 141 4.61 15.65 -3.52
N GLU A 142 5.02 16.87 -3.82
CA GLU A 142 5.23 17.93 -2.84
C GLU A 142 3.91 18.35 -2.18
N GLN A 143 2.82 18.42 -2.96
CA GLN A 143 1.50 18.73 -2.42
C GLN A 143 0.96 17.58 -1.58
N VAL A 144 1.18 16.34 -2.03
CA VAL A 144 0.80 15.14 -1.28
C VAL A 144 1.56 15.09 0.05
N ALA A 145 2.87 15.36 0.03
CA ALA A 145 3.71 15.34 1.23
C ALA A 145 3.28 16.40 2.26
N ALA A 146 2.83 17.58 1.80
CA ALA A 146 2.36 18.65 2.68
C ALA A 146 1.12 18.28 3.50
N GLU A 147 0.35 17.28 3.08
CA GLU A 147 -0.87 16.84 3.76
C GLU A 147 -0.66 15.72 4.80
N PHE A 148 0.56 15.19 4.95
CA PHE A 148 0.84 14.08 5.89
C PHE A 148 0.81 14.50 7.37
N GLY A 149 0.90 15.80 7.68
CA GLY A 149 1.11 16.24 9.06
C GLY A 149 2.36 15.59 9.66
N ASP A 150 2.25 15.01 10.84
CA ASP A 150 3.35 14.30 11.52
C ASP A 150 3.48 12.82 11.09
N THR A 151 2.58 12.31 10.24
CA THR A 151 2.62 10.91 9.79
C THR A 151 3.69 10.74 8.71
N PRO A 152 4.61 9.77 8.83
CA PRO A 152 5.62 9.56 7.80
C PRO A 152 4.99 9.05 6.49
N GLY A 153 5.40 9.61 5.36
CA GLY A 153 5.06 9.15 4.01
C GLY A 153 6.25 8.49 3.34
N PHE A 154 5.99 7.56 2.42
CA PHE A 154 6.99 6.92 1.57
C PHE A 154 6.67 7.20 0.11
N PHE A 155 7.69 7.28 -0.74
CA PHE A 155 7.52 7.51 -2.17
C PHE A 155 7.78 6.22 -2.95
N GLN A 156 6.80 5.77 -3.74
CA GLN A 156 6.98 4.63 -4.63
C GLN A 156 7.50 5.12 -5.98
N LEU A 157 8.63 4.53 -6.41
CA LEU A 157 9.29 4.83 -7.66
C LEU A 157 9.01 3.74 -8.70
N TYR A 158 8.41 4.10 -9.83
CA TYR A 158 8.62 3.43 -11.09
C TYR A 158 9.85 4.06 -11.75
N THR A 159 10.92 3.29 -11.88
CA THR A 159 12.18 3.80 -12.43
C THR A 159 12.02 4.07 -13.92
N PRO A 160 12.13 5.33 -14.39
CA PRO A 160 12.14 5.61 -15.82
C PRO A 160 13.45 5.14 -16.46
N THR A 161 13.47 5.00 -17.79
CA THR A 161 14.68 4.66 -18.54
C THR A 161 15.71 5.79 -18.51
N ASP A 162 15.26 7.03 -18.30
CA ASP A 162 16.15 8.19 -18.11
C ASP A 162 16.63 8.26 -16.66
N ARG A 163 17.93 8.00 -16.44
CA ARG A 163 18.55 8.03 -15.12
C ARG A 163 18.55 9.41 -14.46
N ALA A 164 18.65 10.48 -15.26
CA ALA A 164 18.60 11.85 -14.72
C ALA A 164 17.19 12.18 -14.17
N LEU A 165 16.14 11.72 -14.86
CA LEU A 165 14.78 11.85 -14.37
C LEU A 165 14.53 10.99 -13.14
N ALA A 166 15.05 9.75 -13.10
CA ALA A 166 14.96 8.92 -11.90
C ALA A 166 15.58 9.61 -10.69
N GLN A 167 16.76 10.18 -10.87
CA GLN A 167 17.45 10.97 -9.84
C GLN A 167 16.65 12.20 -9.43
N SER A 168 16.07 12.94 -10.37
CA SER A 168 15.22 14.10 -10.08
C SER A 168 14.02 13.72 -9.22
N LEU A 169 13.30 12.65 -9.58
CA LEU A 169 12.15 12.17 -8.82
C LEU A 169 12.51 11.77 -7.38
N VAL A 170 13.65 11.07 -7.21
CA VAL A 170 14.15 10.66 -5.89
C VAL A 170 14.53 11.88 -5.03
N HIS A 171 15.30 12.83 -5.61
CA HIS A 171 15.70 14.04 -4.88
C HIS A 171 14.50 14.92 -4.51
N ARG A 172 13.50 15.02 -5.38
CA ARG A 172 12.26 15.74 -5.08
C ARG A 172 11.49 15.07 -3.92
N ALA A 173 11.40 13.74 -3.93
CA ALA A 173 10.77 13.01 -2.83
C ALA A 173 11.51 13.22 -1.51
N GLU A 174 12.85 13.18 -1.52
CA GLU A 174 13.68 13.48 -0.35
C GLU A 174 13.47 14.92 0.14
N ALA A 175 13.51 15.90 -0.77
CA ALA A 175 13.29 17.31 -0.45
C ALA A 175 11.86 17.59 0.06
N ALA A 176 10.86 16.87 -0.43
CA ALA A 176 9.47 16.94 0.05
C ALA A 176 9.26 16.29 1.43
N GLY A 177 10.26 15.59 1.97
CA GLY A 177 10.23 15.03 3.33
C GLY A 177 9.74 13.58 3.43
N PHE A 178 9.62 12.85 2.32
CA PHE A 178 9.38 11.41 2.35
C PHE A 178 10.47 10.68 3.13
N LYS A 179 10.12 9.56 3.76
CA LYS A 179 10.98 8.82 4.70
C LYS A 179 11.60 7.55 4.13
N GLY A 180 11.36 7.26 2.87
CA GLY A 180 11.93 6.12 2.15
C GLY A 180 11.43 6.03 0.72
N ILE A 181 12.17 5.29 -0.10
CA ILE A 181 11.89 5.07 -1.52
C ILE A 181 11.51 3.61 -1.73
N VAL A 182 10.29 3.37 -2.21
CA VAL A 182 9.77 2.03 -2.54
C VAL A 182 9.93 1.80 -4.04
N VAL A 183 10.96 1.07 -4.44
CA VAL A 183 11.24 0.77 -5.84
C VAL A 183 10.41 -0.43 -6.29
N THR A 184 9.51 -0.20 -7.24
CA THR A 184 8.63 -1.25 -7.76
C THR A 184 9.27 -1.96 -8.95
N LEU A 185 9.51 -3.26 -8.81
CA LEU A 185 10.25 -4.08 -9.77
C LEU A 185 9.34 -4.84 -10.74
N ASP A 186 8.10 -5.11 -10.36
CA ASP A 186 7.16 -5.97 -11.08
C ASP A 186 6.28 -5.23 -12.12
N THR A 187 6.57 -3.92 -12.39
CA THR A 187 5.76 -3.08 -13.29
C THR A 187 6.63 -2.21 -14.20
N TRP A 188 7.64 -2.79 -14.83
CA TRP A 188 8.38 -2.12 -15.91
C TRP A 188 7.63 -2.15 -17.24
N LEU A 189 6.59 -2.97 -17.34
CA LEU A 189 5.56 -2.96 -18.38
C LEU A 189 4.21 -3.34 -17.76
N THR A 190 3.13 -3.02 -18.47
CA THR A 190 1.76 -3.27 -18.00
C THR A 190 1.38 -4.74 -18.21
N GLY A 191 0.88 -5.40 -17.17
CA GLY A 191 0.31 -6.74 -17.27
C GLY A 191 -0.91 -6.81 -18.20
N TRP A 192 -1.23 -7.99 -18.68
CA TRP A 192 -2.42 -8.24 -19.49
C TRP A 192 -3.68 -8.13 -18.64
N ARG A 193 -4.39 -7.00 -18.69
CA ARG A 193 -5.57 -6.69 -17.87
C ARG A 193 -6.84 -6.65 -18.72
N PRO A 194 -7.57 -7.76 -18.81
CA PRO A 194 -8.73 -7.88 -19.72
C PRO A 194 -9.80 -6.79 -19.53
N ARG A 195 -10.05 -6.35 -18.30
CA ARG A 195 -11.06 -5.30 -18.05
C ARG A 195 -10.62 -3.96 -18.64
N ASP A 196 -9.35 -3.58 -18.49
CA ASP A 196 -8.82 -2.34 -19.06
C ASP A 196 -8.75 -2.43 -20.60
N LEU A 197 -8.33 -3.59 -21.12
CA LEU A 197 -8.26 -3.84 -22.57
C LEU A 197 -9.63 -3.83 -23.22
N ALA A 198 -10.63 -4.47 -22.61
CA ALA A 198 -12.00 -4.48 -23.12
C ALA A 198 -12.63 -3.07 -23.19
N ALA A 199 -12.24 -2.19 -22.25
CA ALA A 199 -12.64 -0.79 -22.24
C ALA A 199 -11.73 0.11 -23.07
N SER A 200 -10.64 -0.42 -23.65
CA SER A 200 -9.55 0.35 -24.28
C SER A 200 -9.12 1.53 -23.41
N ASN A 201 -9.03 1.28 -22.08
CA ASN A 201 -8.78 2.33 -21.10
C ASN A 201 -7.48 2.07 -20.34
N PHE A 202 -6.56 3.00 -20.46
CA PHE A 202 -5.39 3.11 -19.62
C PHE A 202 -5.25 4.58 -19.22
N PRO A 203 -5.50 4.94 -17.95
CA PRO A 203 -5.64 6.33 -17.53
C PRO A 203 -4.46 7.21 -17.91
N GLN A 204 -3.24 6.69 -17.82
CA GLN A 204 -2.00 7.43 -18.12
C GLN A 204 -1.90 7.80 -19.61
N LEU A 205 -2.37 6.95 -20.52
CA LEU A 205 -2.43 7.27 -21.96
C LEU A 205 -3.45 8.36 -22.29
N ARG A 206 -4.34 8.68 -21.35
CA ARG A 206 -5.28 9.80 -21.42
C ARG A 206 -4.75 11.05 -20.71
N GLY A 207 -3.49 11.03 -20.25
CA GLY A 207 -2.86 12.13 -19.54
C GLY A 207 -3.18 12.21 -18.03
N HIS A 208 -3.86 11.20 -17.48
CA HIS A 208 -4.17 11.18 -16.05
C HIS A 208 -3.03 10.60 -15.22
N ALA A 209 -2.92 11.05 -13.97
CA ALA A 209 -1.96 10.56 -12.99
C ALA A 209 -0.49 10.67 -13.44
N LEU A 210 -0.12 11.74 -14.09
CA LEU A 210 1.24 12.06 -14.56
C LEU A 210 1.83 13.29 -13.87
N ALA A 211 1.25 13.78 -12.77
CA ALA A 211 1.63 15.04 -12.15
C ALA A 211 3.11 15.10 -11.74
N ASN A 212 3.68 14.00 -11.25
CA ASN A 212 5.08 13.97 -10.87
C ASN A 212 6.04 14.09 -12.05
N TYR A 213 5.62 13.66 -13.24
CA TYR A 213 6.40 13.86 -14.48
C TYR A 213 6.18 15.27 -15.04
N THR A 214 4.93 15.70 -15.20
CA THR A 214 4.61 16.99 -15.81
C THR A 214 5.04 18.20 -14.97
N SER A 215 5.28 18.02 -13.66
CA SER A 215 5.88 19.03 -12.78
C SER A 215 7.41 18.92 -12.66
N ASP A 216 8.02 17.84 -13.20
CA ASP A 216 9.46 17.60 -13.05
C ASP A 216 10.27 18.45 -14.06
N PRO A 217 11.28 19.21 -13.61
CA PRO A 217 12.07 20.05 -14.50
C PRO A 217 12.86 19.25 -15.55
N VAL A 218 13.36 18.04 -15.21
CA VAL A 218 14.10 17.18 -16.16
C VAL A 218 13.15 16.65 -17.21
N PHE A 219 11.95 16.20 -16.83
CA PHE A 219 10.93 15.76 -17.77
C PHE A 219 10.48 16.91 -18.69
N ARG A 220 10.19 18.08 -18.13
CA ARG A 220 9.77 19.27 -18.90
C ARG A 220 10.82 19.72 -19.90
N ALA A 221 12.10 19.63 -19.56
CA ALA A 221 13.20 20.00 -20.46
C ALA A 221 13.32 19.09 -21.70
N ARG A 222 12.69 17.92 -21.69
CA ARG A 222 12.63 17.00 -22.84
C ARG A 222 11.55 17.36 -23.87
N LEU A 223 10.62 18.22 -23.48
CA LEU A 223 9.49 18.61 -24.30
C LEU A 223 9.76 19.90 -25.07
N ALA A 224 9.29 19.97 -26.33
CA ALA A 224 9.38 21.17 -27.14
C ALA A 224 8.45 22.30 -26.65
N LYS A 225 7.38 21.95 -25.94
CA LYS A 225 6.40 22.86 -25.34
C LYS A 225 6.08 22.39 -23.92
N ALA A 226 5.58 23.28 -23.09
CA ALA A 226 5.13 22.93 -21.76
C ALA A 226 4.02 21.86 -21.81
N PRO A 227 3.94 20.93 -20.83
CA PRO A 227 2.88 19.90 -20.77
C PRO A 227 1.46 20.47 -20.84
N GLU A 228 1.25 21.67 -20.33
CA GLU A 228 -0.02 22.38 -20.33
C GLU A 228 -0.42 22.88 -21.75
N GLU A 229 0.57 23.15 -22.60
CA GLU A 229 0.38 23.60 -23.99
C GLU A 229 0.22 22.42 -24.96
N ASP A 230 0.93 21.30 -24.69
CA ASP A 230 0.83 20.08 -25.50
C ASP A 230 0.80 18.81 -24.62
N PRO A 231 -0.35 18.53 -24.01
CA PRO A 231 -0.50 17.34 -23.15
C PRO A 231 -0.27 16.01 -23.91
N ARG A 232 -0.54 15.99 -25.23
CA ARG A 232 -0.32 14.76 -26.04
C ARG A 232 1.16 14.46 -26.23
N ALA A 233 1.98 15.48 -26.46
CA ALA A 233 3.44 15.31 -26.52
C ALA A 233 3.99 14.84 -25.16
N ALA A 234 3.49 15.38 -24.04
CA ALA A 234 3.89 14.93 -22.71
C ALA A 234 3.54 13.45 -22.46
N VAL A 235 2.35 12.99 -22.86
CA VAL A 235 1.99 11.57 -22.79
C VAL A 235 2.88 10.72 -23.68
N GLY A 236 3.19 11.16 -24.91
CA GLY A 236 4.08 10.46 -25.82
C GLY A 236 5.49 10.29 -25.24
N GLU A 237 6.05 11.36 -24.66
CA GLU A 237 7.34 11.34 -23.98
C GLU A 237 7.33 10.38 -22.79
N TRP A 238 6.29 10.45 -21.94
CA TRP A 238 6.15 9.54 -20.81
C TRP A 238 6.12 8.07 -21.26
N VAL A 239 5.39 7.71 -22.31
CA VAL A 239 5.36 6.35 -22.87
C VAL A 239 6.75 5.88 -23.28
N GLY A 240 7.57 6.76 -23.85
CA GLY A 240 8.92 6.44 -24.30
C GLY A 240 9.94 6.19 -23.18
N ILE A 241 9.65 6.69 -21.97
CA ILE A 241 10.59 6.59 -20.83
C ILE A 241 10.05 5.77 -19.67
N PHE A 242 8.77 5.40 -19.68
CA PHE A 242 8.17 4.59 -18.61
C PHE A 242 8.68 3.15 -18.68
N GLY A 243 9.06 2.62 -17.50
CA GLY A 243 9.35 1.22 -17.33
C GLY A 243 10.77 0.80 -17.71
N ASN A 244 11.70 0.99 -16.78
CA ASN A 244 13.05 0.44 -16.88
C ASN A 244 13.09 -0.97 -16.25
N PRO A 245 13.45 -2.03 -16.98
CA PRO A 245 13.66 -3.36 -16.42
C PRO A 245 15.00 -3.40 -15.67
N LEU A 246 14.96 -2.96 -14.40
CA LEU A 246 16.15 -2.98 -13.54
C LEU A 246 16.71 -4.39 -13.36
N THR A 247 18.02 -4.49 -13.27
CA THR A 247 18.77 -5.68 -12.90
C THR A 247 19.43 -5.50 -11.55
N TRP A 248 19.97 -6.59 -10.98
CA TRP A 248 20.74 -6.51 -9.74
C TRP A 248 22.00 -5.63 -9.84
N GLU A 249 22.53 -5.43 -11.05
CA GLU A 249 23.66 -4.56 -11.33
C GLU A 249 23.31 -3.08 -11.18
N ASP A 250 22.03 -2.71 -11.25
CA ASP A 250 21.56 -1.35 -11.04
C ASP A 250 21.43 -0.95 -9.56
N LEU A 251 21.51 -1.91 -8.63
CA LEU A 251 21.29 -1.65 -7.21
C LEU A 251 22.31 -0.66 -6.60
N PRO A 252 23.63 -0.73 -6.90
CA PRO A 252 24.57 0.27 -6.44
C PRO A 252 24.26 1.69 -6.95
N TRP A 253 23.78 1.80 -8.18
CA TRP A 253 23.32 3.07 -8.72
C TRP A 253 22.09 3.60 -7.97
N LEU A 254 21.06 2.76 -7.74
CA LEU A 254 19.88 3.16 -6.95
C LEU A 254 20.29 3.65 -5.56
N ARG A 255 21.19 2.92 -4.89
CA ARG A 255 21.72 3.33 -3.58
C ARG A 255 22.45 4.68 -3.62
N SER A 256 23.12 5.00 -4.72
CA SER A 256 23.82 6.28 -4.88
C SER A 256 22.89 7.50 -4.99
N LEU A 257 21.59 7.29 -5.27
CA LEU A 257 20.64 8.39 -5.48
C LEU A 257 20.19 9.06 -4.17
N THR A 258 20.21 8.35 -3.03
CA THR A 258 19.64 8.86 -1.79
C THR A 258 20.25 8.19 -0.56
N GLN A 259 20.15 8.84 0.59
CA GLN A 259 20.44 8.25 1.90
C GLN A 259 19.18 7.70 2.59
N LEU A 260 18.00 7.92 2.02
CA LEU A 260 16.75 7.37 2.54
C LEU A 260 16.74 5.84 2.42
N PRO A 261 15.98 5.15 3.27
CA PRO A 261 15.74 3.72 3.12
C PRO A 261 15.23 3.36 1.72
N ILE A 262 15.83 2.33 1.12
CA ILE A 262 15.39 1.73 -0.16
C ILE A 262 14.69 0.42 0.13
N ILE A 263 13.44 0.33 -0.32
CA ILE A 263 12.57 -0.84 -0.16
C ILE A 263 12.30 -1.43 -1.55
N LEU A 264 12.66 -2.68 -1.81
CA LEU A 264 12.38 -3.33 -3.09
C LEU A 264 11.03 -4.04 -3.05
N LYS A 265 10.07 -3.53 -3.85
CA LYS A 265 8.69 -4.08 -3.95
C LYS A 265 8.54 -4.99 -5.14
N GLY A 266 7.84 -6.12 -4.93
CA GLY A 266 7.62 -7.17 -5.93
C GLY A 266 8.43 -8.44 -5.67
N ILE A 267 9.07 -8.54 -4.52
CA ILE A 267 9.91 -9.67 -4.12
C ILE A 267 9.04 -10.79 -3.53
N CYS A 268 8.95 -11.92 -4.23
CA CYS A 268 8.25 -13.13 -3.77
C CYS A 268 9.15 -14.37 -3.78
N SER A 269 10.44 -14.21 -4.10
CA SER A 269 11.42 -15.30 -4.16
C SER A 269 12.42 -15.19 -2.99
N PRO A 270 12.69 -16.31 -2.25
CA PRO A 270 13.76 -16.33 -1.24
C PRO A 270 15.13 -16.00 -1.83
N GLU A 271 15.40 -16.41 -3.08
CA GLU A 271 16.67 -16.09 -3.75
C GLU A 271 16.82 -14.60 -4.00
N ASP A 272 15.77 -13.94 -4.51
CA ASP A 272 15.77 -12.49 -4.73
C ASP A 272 15.86 -11.73 -3.41
N THR A 273 15.26 -12.27 -2.35
CA THR A 273 15.37 -11.69 -0.99
C THR A 273 16.81 -11.69 -0.50
N ARG A 274 17.54 -12.81 -0.67
CA ARG A 274 18.96 -12.87 -0.32
C ARG A 274 19.78 -11.87 -1.13
N ARG A 275 19.55 -11.78 -2.44
CA ARG A 275 20.24 -10.80 -3.30
C ARG A 275 19.95 -9.36 -2.88
N ALA A 276 18.70 -9.04 -2.54
CA ALA A 276 18.32 -7.73 -2.04
C ALA A 276 19.05 -7.39 -0.73
N ARG A 277 19.02 -8.30 0.24
CA ARG A 277 19.72 -8.16 1.53
C ARG A 277 21.22 -7.97 1.34
N ASP A 278 21.85 -8.86 0.57
CA ASP A 278 23.30 -8.85 0.34
C ASP A 278 23.72 -7.62 -0.49
N GLY A 279 22.80 -7.07 -1.30
CA GLY A 279 22.96 -5.82 -2.03
C GLY A 279 22.75 -4.55 -1.19
N GLY A 280 22.42 -4.67 0.10
CA GLY A 280 22.37 -3.55 1.04
C GLY A 280 21.12 -2.69 0.93
N VAL A 281 19.96 -3.27 0.60
CA VAL A 281 18.67 -2.58 0.73
C VAL A 281 18.22 -2.56 2.19
N ASP A 282 17.33 -1.64 2.52
CA ASP A 282 16.87 -1.45 3.90
C ASP A 282 15.63 -2.30 4.23
N ALA A 283 14.90 -2.78 3.22
CA ALA A 283 13.78 -3.72 3.38
C ALA A 283 13.42 -4.39 2.04
N VAL A 284 12.74 -5.51 2.13
CA VAL A 284 12.00 -6.11 1.01
C VAL A 284 10.50 -5.97 1.22
N TYR A 285 9.77 -5.89 0.11
CA TYR A 285 8.32 -5.79 0.12
C TYR A 285 7.74 -6.97 -0.67
N CYS A 286 7.31 -7.99 0.08
CA CYS A 286 6.68 -9.18 -0.45
C CYS A 286 5.30 -8.82 -1.02
N SER A 287 5.19 -8.88 -2.34
CA SER A 287 4.02 -8.43 -3.08
C SER A 287 4.01 -9.04 -4.48
N ASN A 288 2.85 -9.43 -4.97
CA ASN A 288 2.63 -9.75 -6.38
C ASN A 288 1.72 -8.70 -7.06
N HIS A 289 1.80 -7.44 -6.56
CA HIS A 289 1.00 -6.31 -7.06
C HIS A 289 -0.52 -6.55 -7.00
N GLY A 290 -0.98 -7.32 -6.03
CA GLY A 290 -2.40 -7.66 -5.88
C GLY A 290 -2.94 -8.51 -7.04
N GLY A 291 -2.09 -9.27 -7.75
CA GLY A 291 -2.46 -10.09 -8.90
C GLY A 291 -2.75 -9.30 -10.18
N ARG A 292 -2.19 -8.07 -10.31
CA ARG A 292 -2.46 -7.15 -11.43
C ARG A 292 -1.43 -7.21 -12.55
N GLN A 293 -0.24 -7.75 -12.30
CA GLN A 293 0.87 -7.77 -13.26
C GLN A 293 1.06 -9.12 -13.94
N ALA A 294 1.08 -10.19 -13.17
CA ALA A 294 1.17 -11.55 -13.70
C ALA A 294 -0.01 -12.38 -13.17
N ASN A 295 -0.52 -13.26 -14.01
CA ASN A 295 -1.53 -14.25 -13.64
C ASN A 295 -0.93 -15.65 -13.66
N GLY A 296 -1.41 -16.55 -12.79
CA GLY A 296 -0.89 -17.91 -12.66
C GLY A 296 0.27 -18.05 -11.66
N GLY A 297 0.70 -16.96 -11.00
CA GLY A 297 1.71 -16.99 -9.95
C GLY A 297 1.18 -17.44 -8.60
N LEU A 298 2.10 -17.69 -7.65
CA LEU A 298 1.78 -18.00 -6.26
C LEU A 298 1.09 -16.79 -5.59
N PRO A 299 0.12 -17.03 -4.67
CA PRO A 299 -0.33 -15.98 -3.77
C PRO A 299 0.83 -15.42 -2.96
N ALA A 300 0.86 -14.10 -2.77
CA ALA A 300 1.96 -13.46 -2.03
C ALA A 300 2.09 -13.98 -0.59
N LEU A 301 0.96 -14.33 0.05
CA LEU A 301 0.95 -14.91 1.39
C LEU A 301 1.69 -16.25 1.47
N GLU A 302 1.59 -17.09 0.44
CA GLU A 302 2.32 -18.37 0.39
C GLU A 302 3.83 -18.19 0.15
N ALA A 303 4.23 -17.06 -0.43
CA ALA A 303 5.64 -16.70 -0.59
C ALA A 303 6.24 -16.10 0.70
N LEU A 304 5.41 -15.44 1.52
CA LEU A 304 5.86 -14.66 2.68
C LEU A 304 6.77 -15.42 3.64
N PRO A 305 6.48 -16.66 4.10
CA PRO A 305 7.36 -17.36 5.04
C PRO A 305 8.78 -17.54 4.50
N GLY A 306 8.91 -17.95 3.24
CA GLY A 306 10.24 -18.13 2.61
C GLY A 306 10.98 -16.82 2.39
N VAL A 307 10.26 -15.72 2.14
CA VAL A 307 10.84 -14.38 2.06
C VAL A 307 11.33 -13.92 3.43
N VAL A 308 10.55 -14.13 4.49
CA VAL A 308 10.92 -13.77 5.87
C VAL A 308 12.17 -14.55 6.33
N GLU A 309 12.20 -15.85 6.07
CA GLU A 309 13.38 -16.67 6.40
C GLU A 309 14.63 -16.18 5.66
N ALA A 310 14.52 -15.90 4.37
CA ALA A 310 15.65 -15.42 3.56
C ALA A 310 16.09 -14.00 3.89
N ALA A 311 15.19 -13.19 4.45
CA ALA A 311 15.46 -11.82 4.86
C ALA A 311 16.43 -11.73 6.05
N ASP A 312 16.46 -12.76 6.92
CA ASP A 312 17.42 -12.89 8.03
C ASP A 312 17.55 -11.60 8.86
N GLY A 313 16.41 -11.09 9.34
CA GLY A 313 16.33 -9.87 10.16
C GLY A 313 16.11 -8.58 9.37
N LEU A 314 16.25 -8.56 8.04
CA LEU A 314 15.83 -7.43 7.23
C LEU A 314 14.31 -7.25 7.31
N PRO A 315 13.77 -6.03 7.49
CA PRO A 315 12.33 -5.82 7.52
C PRO A 315 11.63 -6.34 6.25
N VAL A 316 10.51 -7.04 6.44
CA VAL A 316 9.67 -7.55 5.33
C VAL A 316 8.32 -6.85 5.39
N LEU A 317 8.06 -5.97 4.43
CA LEU A 317 6.73 -5.42 4.21
C LEU A 317 5.92 -6.41 3.37
N PHE A 318 4.60 -6.39 3.55
CA PHE A 318 3.72 -7.32 2.84
C PHE A 318 2.46 -6.61 2.34
N ASP A 319 1.98 -6.97 1.15
CA ASP A 319 0.61 -6.71 0.69
C ASP A 319 0.08 -7.87 -0.17
N SER A 320 -1.03 -7.66 -0.81
CA SER A 320 -1.74 -8.56 -1.71
C SER A 320 -2.72 -9.50 -1.00
N GLY A 321 -3.98 -9.11 -1.05
CA GLY A 321 -5.09 -9.94 -0.59
C GLY A 321 -5.76 -9.48 0.71
N ILE A 322 -5.21 -8.53 1.46
CA ILE A 322 -5.77 -8.03 2.72
C ILE A 322 -7.18 -7.47 2.52
N ARG A 323 -8.16 -7.95 3.33
CA ARG A 323 -9.56 -7.52 3.33
C ARG A 323 -10.12 -7.28 4.73
N SER A 324 -9.49 -7.87 5.76
CA SER A 324 -9.96 -7.86 7.14
C SER A 324 -8.80 -7.65 8.12
N GLY A 325 -9.10 -7.34 9.38
CA GLY A 325 -8.11 -7.31 10.45
C GLY A 325 -7.51 -8.69 10.73
N ALA A 326 -8.27 -9.76 10.50
CA ALA A 326 -7.76 -11.13 10.59
C ALA A 326 -6.64 -11.39 9.58
N ASP A 327 -6.76 -10.87 8.35
CA ASP A 327 -5.71 -11.01 7.35
C ASP A 327 -4.44 -10.26 7.77
N VAL A 328 -4.59 -9.08 8.38
CA VAL A 328 -3.46 -8.30 8.91
C VAL A 328 -2.73 -9.13 9.98
N VAL A 329 -3.45 -9.68 10.97
CA VAL A 329 -2.86 -10.49 12.05
C VAL A 329 -2.17 -11.73 11.49
N LYS A 330 -2.79 -12.43 10.53
CA LYS A 330 -2.18 -13.61 9.89
C LYS A 330 -0.87 -13.29 9.16
N ALA A 331 -0.83 -12.19 8.40
CA ALA A 331 0.40 -11.77 7.72
C ALA A 331 1.51 -11.42 8.73
N LEU A 332 1.18 -10.74 9.84
CA LEU A 332 2.13 -10.44 10.92
C LEU A 332 2.64 -11.70 11.62
N ALA A 333 1.75 -12.67 11.87
CA ALA A 333 2.10 -13.96 12.47
C ALA A 333 2.99 -14.82 11.55
N LEU A 334 2.89 -14.64 10.22
CA LEU A 334 3.79 -15.25 9.23
C LEU A 334 5.10 -14.48 9.06
N GLY A 335 5.33 -13.42 9.83
CA GLY A 335 6.60 -12.72 9.94
C GLY A 335 6.69 -11.38 9.24
N ALA A 336 5.62 -10.87 8.61
CA ALA A 336 5.62 -9.52 8.07
C ALA A 336 5.92 -8.48 9.15
N THR A 337 6.77 -7.48 8.86
CA THR A 337 7.05 -6.35 9.75
C THR A 337 5.91 -5.34 9.71
N ALA A 338 5.40 -5.07 8.52
CA ALA A 338 4.27 -4.18 8.30
C ALA A 338 3.41 -4.69 7.14
N VAL A 339 2.11 -4.35 7.14
CA VAL A 339 1.10 -4.88 6.22
C VAL A 339 0.43 -3.75 5.45
N GLY A 340 0.45 -3.84 4.14
CA GLY A 340 -0.11 -2.86 3.22
C GLY A 340 -1.52 -3.23 2.76
N VAL A 341 -2.38 -2.23 2.66
CA VAL A 341 -3.71 -2.34 2.07
C VAL A 341 -3.82 -1.49 0.82
N GLY A 342 -4.44 -2.01 -0.24
CA GLY A 342 -4.64 -1.30 -1.51
C GLY A 342 -6.13 -1.06 -1.79
N ARG A 343 -6.82 -2.01 -2.41
CA ARG A 343 -8.24 -1.85 -2.77
C ARG A 343 -9.16 -1.42 -1.63
N PRO A 344 -9.02 -1.90 -0.38
CA PRO A 344 -9.93 -1.48 0.69
C PRO A 344 -9.96 0.04 0.90
N TYR A 345 -8.80 0.70 0.99
CA TYR A 345 -8.79 2.15 1.19
C TYR A 345 -9.21 2.92 -0.07
N ALA A 346 -8.89 2.41 -1.28
CA ALA A 346 -9.35 3.01 -2.53
C ALA A 346 -10.89 2.96 -2.65
N TYR A 347 -11.51 1.89 -2.19
CA TYR A 347 -12.96 1.77 -2.12
C TYR A 347 -13.55 2.68 -1.04
N GLY A 348 -12.89 2.79 0.12
CA GLY A 348 -13.25 3.75 1.15
C GLY A 348 -13.26 5.18 0.62
N LEU A 349 -12.20 5.57 -0.10
CA LEU A 349 -12.10 6.87 -0.77
C LEU A 349 -13.26 7.12 -1.74
N ALA A 350 -13.58 6.14 -2.58
CA ALA A 350 -14.65 6.26 -3.56
C ALA A 350 -16.03 6.46 -2.94
N VAL A 351 -16.27 5.84 -1.78
CA VAL A 351 -17.58 5.88 -1.10
C VAL A 351 -17.72 7.07 -0.17
N GLY A 352 -16.66 7.46 0.53
CA GLY A 352 -16.74 8.46 1.60
C GLY A 352 -15.58 9.44 1.68
N GLY A 353 -14.76 9.59 0.62
CA GLY A 353 -13.63 10.52 0.64
C GLY A 353 -12.63 10.19 1.76
N VAL A 354 -12.10 11.22 2.41
CA VAL A 354 -11.18 11.09 3.55
C VAL A 354 -11.80 10.27 4.68
N ASP A 355 -13.07 10.52 5.03
CA ASP A 355 -13.76 9.81 6.10
C ASP A 355 -13.94 8.33 5.78
N GLY A 356 -14.16 8.00 4.49
CA GLY A 356 -14.22 6.63 4.02
C GLY A 356 -12.90 5.87 4.16
N ILE A 357 -11.77 6.51 3.86
CA ILE A 357 -10.44 5.92 4.10
C ILE A 357 -10.23 5.72 5.61
N VAL A 358 -10.48 6.76 6.43
CA VAL A 358 -10.33 6.69 7.89
C VAL A 358 -11.15 5.57 8.48
N HIS A 359 -12.42 5.41 8.03
CA HIS A 359 -13.29 4.33 8.47
C HIS A 359 -12.69 2.95 8.16
N VAL A 360 -12.22 2.73 6.93
CA VAL A 360 -11.61 1.45 6.52
C VAL A 360 -10.36 1.13 7.35
N LEU A 361 -9.48 2.10 7.54
CA LEU A 361 -8.25 1.89 8.32
C LEU A 361 -8.56 1.61 9.80
N ARG A 362 -9.51 2.37 10.39
CA ARG A 362 -9.95 2.13 11.78
C ARG A 362 -10.61 0.76 11.93
N SER A 363 -11.42 0.33 10.98
CA SER A 363 -12.08 -0.98 11.01
C SER A 363 -11.07 -2.13 10.98
N LEU A 364 -10.07 -2.05 10.07
CA LEU A 364 -9.00 -3.06 9.98
C LEU A 364 -8.17 -3.14 11.26
N LEU A 365 -7.81 -1.99 11.82
CA LEU A 365 -7.03 -1.92 13.06
C LEU A 365 -7.84 -2.38 14.27
N ALA A 366 -9.12 -2.02 14.35
CA ALA A 366 -9.99 -2.45 15.44
C ALA A 366 -10.20 -3.96 15.44
N GLU A 367 -10.48 -4.55 14.28
CA GLU A 367 -10.64 -6.00 14.17
C GLU A 367 -9.31 -6.72 14.52
N ALA A 368 -8.17 -6.24 14.02
CA ALA A 368 -6.86 -6.83 14.35
C ALA A 368 -6.55 -6.75 15.85
N ASP A 369 -6.79 -5.61 16.49
CA ASP A 369 -6.60 -5.40 17.93
C ASP A 369 -7.52 -6.31 18.77
N LEU A 370 -8.79 -6.44 18.37
CA LEU A 370 -9.75 -7.32 19.06
C LEU A 370 -9.38 -8.80 18.94
N ILE A 371 -8.88 -9.24 17.77
CA ILE A 371 -8.38 -10.60 17.60
C ILE A 371 -7.17 -10.82 18.53
N MET A 372 -6.22 -9.91 18.56
CA MET A 372 -5.07 -9.99 19.46
C MET A 372 -5.51 -10.05 20.94
N ALA A 373 -6.52 -9.27 21.31
CA ALA A 373 -7.07 -9.28 22.67
C ALA A 373 -7.68 -10.62 23.04
N VAL A 374 -8.58 -11.14 22.19
CA VAL A 374 -9.35 -12.39 22.45
C VAL A 374 -8.45 -13.60 22.38
N ASP A 375 -7.52 -13.64 21.42
CA ASP A 375 -6.61 -14.76 21.23
C ASP A 375 -5.36 -14.70 22.12
N GLY A 376 -5.22 -13.67 22.97
CA GLY A 376 -4.17 -13.61 23.99
C GLY A 376 -2.78 -13.26 23.42
N TYR A 377 -2.72 -12.27 22.53
CA TYR A 377 -1.48 -11.73 21.95
C TYR A 377 -1.32 -10.25 22.31
N PRO A 378 -0.70 -9.91 23.48
CA PRO A 378 -0.60 -8.52 23.93
C PRO A 378 0.34 -7.63 23.08
N ALA A 379 1.26 -8.22 22.32
CA ALA A 379 2.16 -7.47 21.44
C ALA A 379 2.37 -8.20 20.11
N LEU A 380 2.82 -7.45 19.07
CA LEU A 380 3.12 -8.04 17.76
C LEU A 380 4.19 -9.13 17.82
N ALA A 381 5.14 -9.03 18.77
CA ALA A 381 6.15 -10.05 18.99
C ALA A 381 5.55 -11.40 19.41
N ASP A 382 4.44 -11.39 20.13
CA ASP A 382 3.77 -12.61 20.58
C ASP A 382 3.16 -13.41 19.42
N LEU A 383 2.79 -12.74 18.33
CA LEU A 383 2.30 -13.38 17.10
C LEU A 383 3.39 -14.19 16.38
N ARG A 384 4.67 -13.93 16.66
CA ARG A 384 5.81 -14.61 16.05
C ARG A 384 6.32 -15.81 16.85
N THR A 385 5.61 -16.18 17.92
CA THR A 385 5.94 -17.36 18.71
C THR A 385 5.53 -18.64 17.99
N ASP A 386 6.28 -19.72 18.21
CA ASP A 386 6.00 -21.02 17.61
C ASP A 386 4.54 -21.46 17.89
N GLY A 387 3.84 -21.82 16.83
CA GLY A 387 2.47 -22.30 16.91
C GLY A 387 1.39 -21.23 17.01
N ALA A 388 1.73 -19.92 16.98
CA ALA A 388 0.74 -18.84 16.96
C ALA A 388 -0.15 -18.87 15.70
N ILE A 389 0.38 -19.36 14.60
CA ILE A 389 -0.35 -19.56 13.35
C ILE A 389 -0.08 -20.97 12.81
N ARG A 390 -1.08 -21.59 12.21
CA ARG A 390 -0.98 -22.90 11.58
C ARG A 390 -1.59 -22.91 10.20
N LYS A 391 -0.99 -23.68 9.29
CA LYS A 391 -1.63 -24.01 8.01
C LYS A 391 -2.71 -25.06 8.26
N LEU A 392 -3.91 -24.81 7.75
CA LEU A 392 -5.12 -25.67 7.91
C LEU A 392 -5.11 -26.82 6.87
#